data_27cd08ae574f64ec168626baaa72960e
#
_entry.id   27cd08ae574f64ec168626baaa72960e
#
_cell.length_a   1.000
_cell.length_b   1.000
_cell.length_c   1.000
_cell.angle_alpha   90.00
_cell.angle_beta   90.00
_cell.angle_gamma   90.00
#
_symmetry.space_group_name_H-M   'P 1'
#
loop_
_entity.id
_entity.type
_entity.pdbx_description
1 polymer ?
#
loop_
_entity_poly.entity_id
_entity_poly.type
_entity_poly.pdbx_seq_one_letter_code
_entity_poly.pdbx_strand_id
1 'polypeptide(L)'
;HGVGQMGKPGCIVFSLHDQHPAGVYKICFVHRLLPASARRQRAVSISASHPYEVRIGSGLLSDLGAQLRGLFAAPRSVMVVSDDTVSALYGPAAERSLRDAGFCPERFVFPHGERSKTLSIYAALQQALLTAGFTRSDLIVALGGGVAGDLAGFAAATYQRGIPYVQVPTTLLSAVDSSVGGKTAVDLTAGKNLAGAFCQPAAVICDTDCLKTLPPDVFADGAAEAVKTGVLSDEALFALFEDGTLTADPGEVIARCVAYKAGVVERDEKEQGERKLLNLGHTVGHAIEKCSGYVIPHGHAVAAGLAVIARAAEALGWTEESLAARITACLSKNGLPTGTDYSAEALAEAALSDKKRAGGDITLVVPQKIGHCELRKVPVADLLPIIRAGLEA
;
A
#
# COMPACT_ATOMS: atom_id res chain seq x y z
N HIS A 1 -15.37 -29.76 10.00
CA HIS A 1 -15.56 -30.73 8.93
C HIS A 1 -15.81 -29.94 7.63
N GLY A 2 -14.78 -29.76 6.81
CA GLY A 2 -14.86 -29.11 5.52
C GLY A 2 -14.97 -30.15 4.41
N VAL A 3 -15.97 -30.03 3.58
CA VAL A 3 -16.15 -30.84 2.37
C VAL A 3 -15.36 -30.18 1.24
N GLY A 4 -14.29 -30.84 0.77
CA GLY A 4 -13.52 -30.39 -0.38
C GLY A 4 -14.25 -30.71 -1.68
N GLN A 5 -14.52 -29.71 -2.52
CA GLN A 5 -14.87 -29.93 -3.93
C GLN A 5 -13.59 -29.99 -4.77
N MET A 6 -13.41 -31.08 -5.47
CA MET A 6 -12.33 -31.25 -6.45
C MET A 6 -12.63 -30.39 -7.70
N GLY A 7 -11.90 -29.30 -7.87
CA GLY A 7 -11.79 -28.60 -9.12
C GLY A 7 -10.41 -28.83 -9.72
N LYS A 8 -10.33 -29.07 -11.03
CA LYS A 8 -9.16 -29.31 -11.90
C LYS A 8 -7.86 -29.83 -11.24
N PRO A 9 -7.16 -30.82 -11.79
CA PRO A 9 -6.03 -31.50 -11.16
C PRO A 9 -4.91 -30.48 -10.83
N GLY A 10 -4.61 -30.32 -9.53
CA GLY A 10 -3.48 -29.54 -9.02
C GLY A 10 -3.81 -28.35 -8.10
N CYS A 11 -5.08 -28.06 -7.82
CA CYS A 11 -5.44 -26.94 -6.93
C CYS A 11 -6.16 -27.47 -5.67
N ILE A 12 -5.54 -27.34 -4.50
CA ILE A 12 -6.20 -27.58 -3.20
C ILE A 12 -6.60 -26.21 -2.66
N VAL A 13 -7.90 -25.98 -2.56
CA VAL A 13 -8.47 -24.76 -1.98
C VAL A 13 -8.74 -25.01 -0.51
N PHE A 14 -8.01 -24.34 0.37
CA PHE A 14 -8.38 -24.24 1.78
C PHE A 14 -9.11 -22.92 1.99
N SER A 15 -10.37 -22.98 2.40
CA SER A 15 -11.10 -21.82 2.89
C SER A 15 -10.94 -21.76 4.42
N LEU A 16 -10.24 -20.78 4.92
CA LEU A 16 -10.30 -20.41 6.34
C LEU A 16 -11.64 -19.68 6.55
N HIS A 17 -12.56 -20.34 7.26
CA HIS A 17 -13.77 -19.71 7.77
C HIS A 17 -13.40 -19.09 9.12
N ASP A 18 -13.01 -17.84 9.10
CA ASP A 18 -13.02 -17.02 10.31
C ASP A 18 -14.30 -16.20 10.33
N GLN A 19 -15.03 -16.28 11.43
CA GLN A 19 -16.30 -15.56 11.63
C GLN A 19 -16.02 -14.11 12.00
N HIS A 20 -15.43 -13.35 11.07
CA HIS A 20 -15.26 -11.92 11.25
C HIS A 20 -16.42 -11.19 10.52
N PRO A 21 -17.04 -10.16 11.12
CA PRO A 21 -18.14 -9.42 10.49
C PRO A 21 -17.78 -8.71 9.18
N ALA A 22 -16.51 -8.65 8.81
CA ALA A 22 -16.01 -7.99 7.61
C ALA A 22 -16.00 -8.86 6.33
N GLY A 23 -16.50 -10.10 6.34
CA GLY A 23 -16.64 -10.93 5.14
C GLY A 23 -15.60 -12.06 4.99
N VAL A 24 -15.95 -13.04 4.17
CA VAL A 24 -15.13 -14.24 3.90
C VAL A 24 -14.09 -13.90 2.84
N TYR A 25 -12.82 -13.82 3.22
CA TYR A 25 -11.71 -13.63 2.27
C TYR A 25 -11.28 -14.98 1.70
N LYS A 26 -11.23 -15.12 0.36
CA LYS A 26 -10.62 -16.27 -0.31
C LYS A 26 -9.14 -16.04 -0.52
N ILE A 27 -8.30 -16.55 0.39
CA ILE A 27 -6.87 -16.69 0.13
C ILE A 27 -6.69 -18.04 -0.58
N CYS A 28 -6.35 -18.01 -1.87
CA CYS A 28 -6.04 -19.22 -2.62
C CYS A 28 -4.56 -19.54 -2.49
N PHE A 29 -4.21 -20.63 -1.80
CA PHE A 29 -2.88 -21.20 -1.86
C PHE A 29 -2.74 -22.03 -3.13
N VAL A 30 -1.98 -21.54 -4.10
CA VAL A 30 -1.68 -22.31 -5.32
C VAL A 30 -0.51 -23.23 -5.03
N HIS A 31 -0.79 -24.47 -4.62
CA HIS A 31 0.21 -25.55 -4.62
C HIS A 31 0.33 -26.13 -6.03
N ARG A 32 1.20 -25.59 -6.87
CA ARG A 32 1.75 -26.38 -7.98
C ARG A 32 2.71 -27.40 -7.39
N LEU A 33 2.56 -28.68 -7.81
CA LEU A 33 3.56 -29.71 -7.57
C LEU A 33 4.85 -29.33 -8.31
N LEU A 34 5.72 -28.58 -7.66
CA LEU A 34 7.07 -28.23 -8.09
C LEU A 34 8.06 -28.94 -7.16
N PRO A 35 9.28 -29.27 -7.61
CA PRO A 35 10.27 -30.01 -6.81
C PRO A 35 10.60 -29.25 -5.51
N ALA A 36 11.26 -29.88 -4.55
CA ALA A 36 11.45 -29.48 -3.15
C ALA A 36 12.04 -28.07 -2.84
N SER A 37 12.28 -27.24 -3.85
CA SER A 37 12.58 -25.80 -3.79
C SER A 37 11.37 -24.89 -4.05
N ALA A 38 10.16 -25.43 -4.13
CA ALA A 38 8.95 -24.68 -4.49
C ALA A 38 8.58 -23.70 -3.39
N ARG A 39 8.97 -22.46 -3.62
CA ARG A 39 8.68 -21.26 -2.86
C ARG A 39 7.18 -21.11 -2.70
N ARG A 40 6.69 -20.95 -1.46
CA ARG A 40 5.26 -20.71 -1.18
C ARG A 40 4.83 -19.44 -1.91
N GLN A 41 4.00 -19.59 -2.93
CA GLN A 41 3.36 -18.48 -3.61
C GLN A 41 1.94 -18.34 -3.07
N ARG A 42 1.54 -17.09 -2.85
CA ARG A 42 0.18 -16.70 -2.45
C ARG A 42 -0.41 -15.82 -3.54
N ALA A 43 -1.71 -15.87 -3.71
CA ALA A 43 -2.44 -14.98 -4.58
C ALA A 43 -3.67 -14.44 -3.86
N VAL A 44 -3.91 -13.14 -4.00
CA VAL A 44 -5.10 -12.46 -3.51
C VAL A 44 -5.80 -11.83 -4.72
N SER A 45 -7.05 -12.20 -4.95
CA SER A 45 -7.88 -11.61 -6.01
C SER A 45 -8.53 -10.33 -5.53
N ILE A 46 -8.54 -9.31 -6.37
CA ILE A 46 -9.18 -8.02 -6.14
C ILE A 46 -10.34 -7.88 -7.12
N SER A 47 -11.58 -7.77 -6.59
CA SER A 47 -12.81 -7.59 -7.39
C SER A 47 -13.20 -6.11 -7.43
N ALA A 48 -12.40 -5.30 -8.13
CA ALA A 48 -12.67 -3.89 -8.39
C ALA A 48 -13.28 -3.69 -9.79
N SER A 49 -13.43 -2.44 -10.24
CA SER A 49 -13.91 -2.10 -11.59
C SER A 49 -13.16 -2.83 -12.72
N HIS A 50 -11.87 -3.12 -12.50
CA HIS A 50 -11.05 -4.01 -13.31
C HIS A 50 -10.44 -5.06 -12.37
N PRO A 51 -10.94 -6.31 -12.38
CA PRO A 51 -10.42 -7.36 -11.49
C PRO A 51 -8.98 -7.73 -11.82
N TYR A 52 -8.17 -7.99 -10.79
CA TYR A 52 -6.78 -8.40 -10.93
C TYR A 52 -6.31 -9.27 -9.76
N GLU A 53 -5.12 -9.82 -9.88
CA GLU A 53 -4.48 -10.60 -8.82
C GLU A 53 -3.24 -9.90 -8.27
N VAL A 54 -3.05 -9.99 -6.96
CA VAL A 54 -1.79 -9.71 -6.28
C VAL A 54 -1.10 -11.05 -6.03
N ARG A 55 0.02 -11.28 -6.70
CA ARG A 55 0.84 -12.50 -6.58
C ARG A 55 2.02 -12.21 -5.66
N ILE A 56 2.20 -13.01 -4.63
CA ILE A 56 3.16 -12.78 -3.55
C ILE A 56 4.05 -14.01 -3.41
N GLY A 57 5.36 -13.82 -3.46
CA GLY A 57 6.30 -14.93 -3.29
C GLY A 57 7.74 -14.51 -3.52
N SER A 58 8.69 -15.42 -3.26
CA SER A 58 10.12 -15.20 -3.49
C SER A 58 10.49 -15.54 -4.95
N GLY A 59 11.33 -14.70 -5.59
CA GLY A 59 11.86 -14.92 -6.92
C GLY A 59 10.91 -14.60 -8.08
N LEU A 60 9.78 -13.93 -7.81
CA LEU A 60 8.78 -13.57 -8.83
C LEU A 60 9.33 -12.56 -9.83
N LEU A 61 10.28 -11.72 -9.44
CA LEU A 61 10.94 -10.77 -10.33
C LEU A 61 11.76 -11.49 -11.42
N SER A 62 12.44 -12.58 -11.06
CA SER A 62 13.15 -13.42 -12.01
C SER A 62 12.24 -14.06 -13.05
N ASP A 63 10.97 -14.29 -12.67
CA ASP A 63 9.94 -14.90 -13.50
C ASP A 63 8.95 -13.86 -14.07
N LEU A 64 9.25 -12.55 -13.96
CA LEU A 64 8.35 -11.46 -14.36
C LEU A 64 7.81 -11.65 -15.79
N GLY A 65 8.68 -11.97 -16.74
CA GLY A 65 8.26 -12.21 -18.11
C GLY A 65 7.26 -13.36 -18.24
N ALA A 66 7.48 -14.47 -17.53
CA ALA A 66 6.54 -15.61 -17.51
C ALA A 66 5.20 -15.23 -16.84
N GLN A 67 5.24 -14.42 -15.77
CA GLN A 67 4.03 -13.88 -15.13
C GLN A 67 3.21 -13.04 -16.12
N LEU A 68 3.87 -12.15 -16.88
CA LEU A 68 3.21 -11.30 -17.87
C LEU A 68 2.69 -12.09 -19.07
N ARG A 69 3.39 -13.16 -19.51
CA ARG A 69 2.89 -14.06 -20.57
C ARG A 69 1.60 -14.77 -20.17
N GLY A 70 1.38 -15.00 -18.89
CA GLY A 70 0.11 -15.53 -18.38
C GLY A 70 -1.04 -14.51 -18.44
N LEU A 71 -0.74 -13.22 -18.49
CA LEU A 71 -1.74 -12.14 -18.56
C LEU A 71 -1.96 -11.62 -20.00
N PHE A 72 -0.90 -11.61 -20.78
CA PHE A 72 -0.87 -11.00 -22.12
C PHE A 72 -0.44 -12.03 -23.17
N ALA A 73 -1.35 -12.44 -24.02
CA ALA A 73 -1.14 -13.54 -24.99
C ALA A 73 -0.04 -13.24 -26.03
N ALA A 74 0.10 -11.96 -26.46
CA ALA A 74 1.08 -11.56 -27.44
C ALA A 74 2.26 -10.80 -26.80
N PRO A 75 3.48 -10.94 -27.30
CA PRO A 75 4.58 -10.03 -26.98
C PRO A 75 4.25 -8.60 -27.35
N ARG A 76 4.75 -7.65 -26.55
CA ARG A 76 4.51 -6.21 -26.72
C ARG A 76 5.67 -5.41 -26.16
N SER A 77 5.73 -4.13 -26.47
CA SER A 77 6.67 -3.21 -25.82
C SER A 77 6.28 -3.00 -24.35
N VAL A 78 7.30 -2.91 -23.50
CA VAL A 78 7.13 -2.75 -22.04
C VAL A 78 8.01 -1.61 -21.58
N MET A 79 7.40 -0.52 -21.07
CA MET A 79 8.15 0.54 -20.39
C MET A 79 8.31 0.19 -18.92
N VAL A 80 9.53 -0.14 -18.50
CA VAL A 80 9.86 -0.33 -17.07
C VAL A 80 10.16 1.04 -16.48
N VAL A 81 9.27 1.50 -15.62
CA VAL A 81 9.35 2.78 -14.91
C VAL A 81 9.89 2.55 -13.52
N SER A 82 11.01 3.17 -13.18
CA SER A 82 11.70 2.94 -11.92
C SER A 82 12.50 4.17 -11.49
N ASP A 83 12.73 4.33 -10.20
CA ASP A 83 13.75 5.27 -9.72
C ASP A 83 15.18 4.73 -9.96
N ASP A 84 16.17 5.61 -9.83
CA ASP A 84 17.57 5.30 -10.08
C ASP A 84 18.13 4.21 -9.16
N THR A 85 17.74 4.19 -7.87
CA THR A 85 18.17 3.18 -6.90
C THR A 85 17.60 1.80 -7.24
N VAL A 86 16.30 1.70 -7.42
CA VAL A 86 15.62 0.44 -7.75
C VAL A 86 16.01 -0.04 -9.13
N SER A 87 16.16 0.88 -10.09
CA SER A 87 16.62 0.56 -11.45
C SER A 87 18.02 -0.08 -11.46
N ALA A 88 18.93 0.41 -10.62
CA ALA A 88 20.28 -0.17 -10.49
C ALA A 88 20.24 -1.59 -9.89
N LEU A 89 19.39 -1.81 -8.87
CA LEU A 89 19.28 -3.09 -8.17
C LEU A 89 18.57 -4.16 -9.00
N TYR A 90 17.46 -3.82 -9.63
CA TYR A 90 16.50 -4.78 -10.17
C TYR A 90 16.22 -4.65 -11.67
N GLY A 91 16.50 -3.50 -12.26
CA GLY A 91 16.22 -3.22 -13.68
C GLY A 91 16.80 -4.28 -14.64
N PRO A 92 18.09 -4.63 -14.53
CA PRO A 92 18.68 -5.64 -15.42
C PRO A 92 18.04 -7.03 -15.30
N ALA A 93 17.61 -7.44 -14.11
CA ALA A 93 16.93 -8.72 -13.89
C ALA A 93 15.52 -8.72 -14.51
N ALA A 94 14.75 -7.65 -14.27
CA ALA A 94 13.42 -7.48 -14.85
C ALA A 94 13.47 -7.49 -16.38
N GLU A 95 14.38 -6.73 -16.98
CA GLU A 95 14.52 -6.68 -18.44
C GLU A 95 14.94 -8.02 -19.06
N ARG A 96 15.87 -8.76 -18.43
CA ARG A 96 16.22 -10.11 -18.91
C ARG A 96 15.01 -11.01 -18.91
N SER A 97 14.28 -11.09 -17.79
CA SER A 97 13.09 -11.90 -17.67
C SER A 97 12.03 -11.55 -18.73
N LEU A 98 11.85 -10.25 -19.00
CA LEU A 98 10.92 -9.77 -20.03
C LEU A 98 11.40 -10.19 -21.45
N ARG A 99 12.68 -10.00 -21.79
CA ARG A 99 13.22 -10.39 -23.09
C ARG A 99 13.16 -11.90 -23.32
N ASP A 100 13.49 -12.69 -22.30
CA ASP A 100 13.44 -14.16 -22.38
C ASP A 100 12.01 -14.67 -22.64
N ALA A 101 11.00 -13.92 -22.20
CA ALA A 101 9.60 -14.18 -22.47
C ALA A 101 9.08 -13.55 -23.79
N GLY A 102 9.96 -12.91 -24.58
CA GLY A 102 9.64 -12.33 -25.89
C GLY A 102 9.07 -10.91 -25.86
N PHE A 103 9.07 -10.22 -24.72
CA PHE A 103 8.72 -8.80 -24.64
C PHE A 103 9.89 -7.91 -25.09
N CYS A 104 9.58 -6.65 -25.45
CA CYS A 104 10.57 -5.64 -25.82
C CYS A 104 10.64 -4.58 -24.71
N PRO A 105 11.46 -4.77 -23.66
CA PRO A 105 11.55 -3.81 -22.58
C PRO A 105 12.39 -2.59 -22.95
N GLU A 106 11.87 -1.43 -22.59
CA GLU A 106 12.56 -0.16 -22.49
C GLU A 106 12.49 0.35 -21.05
N ARG A 107 13.37 1.28 -20.68
CA ARG A 107 13.45 1.78 -19.30
C ARG A 107 13.31 3.30 -19.26
N PHE A 108 12.43 3.75 -18.34
CA PHE A 108 12.36 5.13 -17.92
C PHE A 108 12.82 5.24 -16.46
N VAL A 109 13.91 5.97 -16.22
CA VAL A 109 14.51 6.14 -14.88
C VAL A 109 14.39 7.59 -14.45
N PHE A 110 13.94 7.80 -13.20
CA PHE A 110 13.83 9.10 -12.57
C PHE A 110 14.60 9.12 -11.23
N PRO A 111 14.97 10.29 -10.68
CA PRO A 111 15.64 10.37 -9.39
C PRO A 111 14.77 9.82 -8.25
N HIS A 112 15.35 9.07 -7.32
CA HIS A 112 14.61 8.50 -6.18
C HIS A 112 14.01 9.57 -5.25
N GLY A 113 12.98 9.17 -4.50
CA GLY A 113 12.31 9.98 -3.48
C GLY A 113 11.06 10.72 -3.98
N GLU A 114 10.25 11.15 -3.00
CA GLU A 114 8.94 11.79 -3.23
C GLU A 114 9.04 13.06 -4.10
N ARG A 115 10.16 13.76 -4.05
CA ARG A 115 10.39 14.97 -4.87
C ARG A 115 10.29 14.74 -6.38
N SER A 116 10.39 13.51 -6.83
CA SER A 116 10.23 13.12 -8.25
C SER A 116 8.77 12.88 -8.64
N LYS A 117 7.85 12.81 -7.70
CA LYS A 117 6.43 12.58 -7.95
C LYS A 117 5.72 13.85 -8.43
N THR A 118 6.13 14.37 -9.58
CA THR A 118 5.75 15.69 -10.11
C THR A 118 5.15 15.63 -11.51
N LEU A 119 4.41 16.68 -11.89
CA LEU A 119 3.93 16.85 -13.26
C LEU A 119 5.06 16.88 -14.30
N SER A 120 6.25 17.38 -13.96
CA SER A 120 7.37 17.44 -14.90
C SER A 120 7.92 16.04 -15.23
N ILE A 121 8.11 15.18 -14.24
CA ILE A 121 8.54 13.79 -14.44
C ILE A 121 7.43 12.98 -15.14
N TYR A 122 6.18 13.19 -14.76
CA TYR A 122 5.04 12.60 -15.46
C TYR A 122 5.02 13.00 -16.95
N ALA A 123 5.19 14.27 -17.28
CA ALA A 123 5.24 14.74 -18.66
C ALA A 123 6.42 14.15 -19.44
N ALA A 124 7.60 14.01 -18.78
CA ALA A 124 8.76 13.35 -19.37
C ALA A 124 8.49 11.86 -19.67
N LEU A 125 7.80 11.15 -18.77
CA LEU A 125 7.40 9.76 -19.01
C LEU A 125 6.41 9.63 -20.18
N GLN A 126 5.41 10.54 -20.28
CA GLN A 126 4.48 10.57 -21.42
C GLN A 126 5.23 10.78 -22.75
N GLN A 127 6.21 11.70 -22.77
CA GLN A 127 7.02 11.95 -23.95
C GLN A 127 7.94 10.76 -24.29
N ALA A 128 8.50 10.07 -23.30
CA ALA A 128 9.31 8.85 -23.49
C ALA A 128 8.48 7.74 -24.14
N LEU A 129 7.26 7.49 -23.66
CA LEU A 129 6.34 6.53 -24.26
C LEU A 129 6.03 6.85 -25.74
N LEU A 130 5.77 8.13 -26.04
CA LEU A 130 5.51 8.58 -27.40
C LEU A 130 6.74 8.40 -28.30
N THR A 131 7.92 8.79 -27.83
CA THR A 131 9.18 8.73 -28.61
C THR A 131 9.57 7.28 -28.90
N ALA A 132 9.31 6.37 -27.96
CA ALA A 132 9.52 4.93 -28.12
C ALA A 132 8.43 4.24 -28.96
N GLY A 133 7.43 4.96 -29.46
CA GLY A 133 6.38 4.44 -30.32
C GLY A 133 5.36 3.55 -29.65
N PHE A 134 5.16 3.71 -28.32
CA PHE A 134 4.17 2.94 -27.55
C PHE A 134 2.75 3.19 -28.06
N THR A 135 1.97 2.13 -28.11
CA THR A 135 0.56 2.09 -28.51
C THR A 135 -0.33 1.66 -27.36
N ARG A 136 -1.66 1.65 -27.56
CA ARG A 136 -2.62 1.19 -26.55
C ARG A 136 -2.48 -0.30 -26.19
N SER A 137 -1.83 -1.09 -27.05
CA SER A 137 -1.61 -2.51 -26.80
C SER A 137 -0.33 -2.80 -26.01
N ASP A 138 0.50 -1.79 -25.78
CA ASP A 138 1.74 -1.93 -25.03
C ASP A 138 1.51 -1.83 -23.51
N LEU A 139 2.56 -1.93 -22.71
CA LEU A 139 2.45 -2.15 -21.28
C LEU A 139 3.43 -1.24 -20.52
N ILE A 140 2.99 -0.71 -19.37
CA ILE A 140 3.88 -0.13 -18.37
C ILE A 140 4.08 -1.11 -17.22
N VAL A 141 5.33 -1.28 -16.78
CA VAL A 141 5.70 -1.98 -15.55
C VAL A 141 6.24 -0.95 -14.56
N ALA A 142 5.52 -0.73 -13.46
CA ALA A 142 5.97 0.08 -12.35
C ALA A 142 6.87 -0.77 -11.43
N LEU A 143 8.18 -0.61 -11.52
CA LEU A 143 9.14 -1.35 -10.72
C LEU A 143 9.68 -0.42 -9.62
N GLY A 144 9.17 -0.52 -8.39
CA GLY A 144 9.61 0.39 -7.33
C GLY A 144 8.67 0.48 -6.12
N GLY A 145 8.90 1.51 -5.33
CA GLY A 145 8.02 1.91 -4.23
C GLY A 145 6.75 2.64 -4.69
N GLY A 146 6.05 3.28 -3.75
CA GLY A 146 4.81 4.01 -4.01
C GLY A 146 4.95 5.11 -5.06
N VAL A 147 6.09 5.84 -5.09
CA VAL A 147 6.34 6.90 -6.08
C VAL A 147 6.33 6.34 -7.50
N ALA A 148 7.02 5.22 -7.75
CA ALA A 148 7.05 4.57 -9.05
C ALA A 148 5.67 4.03 -9.43
N GLY A 149 4.95 3.41 -8.48
CA GLY A 149 3.60 2.90 -8.68
C GLY A 149 2.60 3.98 -9.08
N ASP A 150 2.59 5.09 -8.34
CA ASP A 150 1.68 6.21 -8.56
C ASP A 150 1.96 6.94 -9.88
N LEU A 151 3.24 7.26 -10.15
CA LEU A 151 3.67 7.93 -11.37
C LEU A 151 3.35 7.10 -12.61
N ALA A 152 3.73 5.82 -12.61
CA ALA A 152 3.50 4.90 -13.71
C ALA A 152 2.01 4.60 -13.92
N GLY A 153 1.25 4.41 -12.84
CA GLY A 153 -0.18 4.17 -12.90
C GLY A 153 -0.96 5.38 -13.42
N PHE A 154 -0.58 6.60 -13.01
CA PHE A 154 -1.19 7.81 -13.54
C PHE A 154 -0.81 8.02 -15.02
N ALA A 155 0.44 7.73 -15.40
CA ALA A 155 0.84 7.75 -16.80
C ALA A 155 0.04 6.72 -17.62
N ALA A 156 -0.14 5.51 -17.11
CA ALA A 156 -0.93 4.47 -17.77
C ALA A 156 -2.40 4.87 -17.95
N ALA A 157 -3.00 5.50 -16.93
CA ALA A 157 -4.39 5.96 -16.98
C ALA A 157 -4.64 7.00 -18.08
N THR A 158 -3.63 7.77 -18.44
CA THR A 158 -3.78 8.97 -19.29
C THR A 158 -3.14 8.82 -20.66
N TYR A 159 -2.04 8.05 -20.81
CA TYR A 159 -1.40 7.83 -22.08
C TYR A 159 -2.39 7.19 -23.07
N GLN A 160 -2.60 7.85 -24.22
CA GLN A 160 -3.59 7.45 -25.22
C GLN A 160 -5.00 7.13 -24.67
N ARG A 161 -5.40 7.71 -23.54
CA ARG A 161 -6.64 7.51 -22.78
C ARG A 161 -6.71 6.16 -22.05
N GLY A 162 -5.58 5.56 -21.79
CA GLY A 162 -5.44 4.33 -20.99
C GLY A 162 -4.70 3.23 -21.73
N ILE A 163 -3.64 2.74 -21.08
CA ILE A 163 -2.90 1.52 -21.46
C ILE A 163 -2.78 0.63 -20.24
N PRO A 164 -2.61 -0.69 -20.39
CA PRO A 164 -2.43 -1.58 -19.25
C PRO A 164 -1.14 -1.27 -18.50
N TYR A 165 -1.16 -1.48 -17.18
CA TYR A 165 0.07 -1.45 -16.39
C TYR A 165 0.07 -2.57 -15.34
N VAL A 166 1.27 -2.93 -14.88
CA VAL A 166 1.53 -3.92 -13.83
C VAL A 166 2.40 -3.27 -12.77
N GLN A 167 2.10 -3.52 -11.50
CA GLN A 167 2.93 -3.08 -10.39
C GLN A 167 3.87 -4.18 -9.93
N VAL A 168 5.12 -3.83 -9.69
CA VAL A 168 6.15 -4.68 -9.08
C VAL A 168 6.70 -3.93 -7.87
N PRO A 169 5.99 -4.02 -6.72
CA PRO A 169 6.37 -3.30 -5.51
C PRO A 169 7.70 -3.83 -4.97
N THR A 170 8.62 -2.92 -4.62
CA THR A 170 9.93 -3.25 -4.07
C THR A 170 10.13 -2.76 -2.64
N THR A 171 9.20 -1.96 -2.10
CA THR A 171 9.17 -1.57 -0.69
C THR A 171 8.06 -2.28 0.05
N LEU A 172 8.20 -2.46 1.37
CA LEU A 172 7.14 -3.07 2.18
C LEU A 172 5.87 -2.21 2.13
N LEU A 173 5.99 -0.88 2.22
CA LEU A 173 4.86 0.04 2.12
C LEU A 173 4.06 -0.16 0.83
N SER A 174 4.75 -0.26 -0.31
CA SER A 174 4.06 -0.49 -1.57
C SER A 174 3.46 -1.90 -1.66
N ALA A 175 4.10 -2.91 -1.09
CA ALA A 175 3.62 -4.28 -1.09
C ALA A 175 2.34 -4.47 -0.24
N VAL A 176 2.26 -3.81 0.93
CA VAL A 176 1.13 -3.97 1.85
C VAL A 176 -0.01 -2.98 1.59
N ASP A 177 0.27 -1.85 0.92
CA ASP A 177 -0.70 -0.75 0.80
C ASP A 177 -0.76 -0.12 -0.59
N SER A 178 0.22 0.70 -1.02
CA SER A 178 0.03 1.63 -2.14
C SER A 178 -0.17 0.96 -3.49
N SER A 179 0.30 -0.28 -3.72
CA SER A 179 0.09 -1.02 -4.97
C SER A 179 -1.35 -1.53 -5.17
N VAL A 180 -2.20 -1.44 -4.16
CA VAL A 180 -3.57 -1.98 -4.18
C VAL A 180 -4.61 -0.87 -4.11
N GLY A 181 -5.67 -1.00 -4.93
CA GLY A 181 -6.84 -0.12 -4.89
C GLY A 181 -6.83 1.04 -5.86
N GLY A 182 -5.86 1.06 -6.79
CA GLY A 182 -5.88 1.88 -8.00
C GLY A 182 -5.73 3.40 -7.81
N LYS A 183 -5.41 3.89 -6.62
CA LYS A 183 -5.07 5.30 -6.43
C LYS A 183 -3.71 5.57 -7.08
N THR A 184 -3.67 6.46 -8.07
CA THR A 184 -2.44 6.86 -8.77
C THR A 184 -2.44 8.37 -8.92
N ALA A 185 -1.31 9.03 -8.64
CA ALA A 185 -1.25 10.48 -8.63
C ALA A 185 0.17 11.02 -8.72
N VAL A 186 0.24 12.33 -8.94
CA VAL A 186 1.45 13.16 -8.74
C VAL A 186 1.12 14.32 -7.82
N ASP A 187 2.18 14.89 -7.25
CA ASP A 187 2.09 16.02 -6.34
C ASP A 187 1.99 17.34 -7.12
N LEU A 188 1.28 18.27 -6.53
CA LEU A 188 1.25 19.67 -6.95
C LEU A 188 1.91 20.56 -5.90
N THR A 189 2.21 21.79 -6.25
CA THR A 189 2.75 22.78 -5.29
C THR A 189 1.85 23.02 -4.08
N ALA A 190 0.55 22.77 -4.23
CA ALA A 190 -0.44 22.93 -3.16
C ALA A 190 -0.53 21.73 -2.20
N GLY A 191 -0.01 20.56 -2.57
CA GLY A 191 -0.07 19.36 -1.72
C GLY A 191 0.20 18.06 -2.49
N LYS A 192 0.32 16.97 -1.73
CA LYS A 192 0.56 15.62 -2.24
C LYS A 192 -0.70 15.04 -2.89
N ASN A 193 -0.49 14.22 -3.94
CA ASN A 193 -1.51 13.37 -4.56
C ASN A 193 -2.75 14.12 -5.12
N LEU A 194 -2.61 15.39 -5.49
CA LEU A 194 -3.74 16.22 -5.92
C LEU A 194 -4.11 16.07 -7.40
N ALA A 195 -3.21 15.57 -8.23
CA ALA A 195 -3.47 15.30 -9.65
C ALA A 195 -3.32 13.81 -9.93
N GLY A 196 -4.41 13.10 -10.20
CA GLY A 196 -4.36 11.65 -10.36
C GLY A 196 -5.64 11.04 -10.92
N ALA A 197 -5.64 9.72 -10.95
CA ALA A 197 -6.75 8.91 -11.43
C ALA A 197 -6.90 7.63 -10.59
N PHE A 198 -8.12 7.08 -10.56
CA PHE A 198 -8.32 5.70 -10.16
C PHE A 198 -8.02 4.79 -11.36
N CYS A 199 -6.92 4.06 -11.32
CA CYS A 199 -6.48 3.14 -12.36
C CYS A 199 -6.04 1.82 -11.72
N GLN A 200 -6.84 0.77 -11.93
CA GLN A 200 -6.49 -0.55 -11.40
C GLN A 200 -5.39 -1.18 -12.28
N PRO A 201 -4.35 -1.80 -11.68
CA PRO A 201 -3.34 -2.52 -12.43
C PRO A 201 -3.90 -3.81 -13.05
N ALA A 202 -3.29 -4.31 -14.10
CA ALA A 202 -3.60 -5.64 -14.65
C ALA A 202 -3.14 -6.77 -13.72
N ALA A 203 -2.12 -6.54 -12.91
CA ALA A 203 -1.66 -7.42 -11.83
C ALA A 203 -0.71 -6.65 -10.90
N VAL A 204 -0.50 -7.18 -9.70
CA VAL A 204 0.60 -6.82 -8.80
C VAL A 204 1.48 -8.04 -8.60
N ILE A 205 2.78 -7.93 -8.88
CA ILE A 205 3.77 -9.01 -8.73
C ILE A 205 4.71 -8.63 -7.59
N CYS A 206 4.44 -9.16 -6.40
CA CYS A 206 5.16 -8.83 -5.18
C CYS A 206 6.24 -9.89 -4.91
N ASP A 207 7.49 -9.57 -5.23
CA ASP A 207 8.64 -10.43 -4.91
C ASP A 207 9.17 -10.09 -3.51
N THR A 208 9.00 -11.01 -2.56
CA THR A 208 9.46 -10.82 -1.18
C THR A 208 10.98 -10.75 -1.05
N ASP A 209 11.74 -11.18 -2.06
CA ASP A 209 13.19 -11.06 -2.05
C ASP A 209 13.65 -9.59 -2.21
N CYS A 210 12.83 -8.73 -2.81
CA CYS A 210 13.10 -7.29 -2.91
C CYS A 210 13.15 -6.60 -1.53
N LEU A 211 12.47 -7.14 -0.53
CA LEU A 211 12.46 -6.56 0.81
C LEU A 211 13.81 -6.73 1.54
N LYS A 212 14.64 -7.69 1.13
CA LYS A 212 15.93 -7.99 1.76
C LYS A 212 16.99 -6.91 1.54
N THR A 213 16.80 -6.05 0.57
CA THR A 213 17.74 -4.96 0.24
C THR A 213 17.29 -3.61 0.80
N LEU A 214 16.14 -3.57 1.48
CA LEU A 214 15.64 -2.33 2.06
C LEU A 214 16.50 -1.90 3.24
N PRO A 215 16.85 -0.61 3.33
CA PRO A 215 17.34 -0.03 4.57
C PRO A 215 16.33 -0.24 5.71
N PRO A 216 16.80 -0.41 6.96
CA PRO A 216 15.91 -0.70 8.10
C PRO A 216 14.81 0.35 8.32
N ASP A 217 15.11 1.62 8.10
CA ASP A 217 14.17 2.75 8.21
C ASP A 217 13.08 2.70 7.12
N VAL A 218 13.45 2.35 5.88
CA VAL A 218 12.49 2.17 4.78
C VAL A 218 11.61 0.94 5.01
N PHE A 219 12.18 -0.11 5.60
CA PHE A 219 11.40 -1.29 5.97
C PHE A 219 10.41 -0.96 7.10
N ALA A 220 10.86 -0.24 8.15
CA ALA A 220 10.01 0.22 9.25
C ALA A 220 8.88 1.12 8.76
N ASP A 221 9.15 2.00 7.78
CA ASP A 221 8.12 2.85 7.15
C ASP A 221 6.95 2.00 6.60
N GLY A 222 7.24 0.90 5.94
CA GLY A 222 6.22 -0.04 5.49
C GLY A 222 5.57 -0.84 6.62
N ALA A 223 6.31 -1.16 7.67
CA ALA A 223 5.78 -1.85 8.84
C ALA A 223 4.69 -1.05 9.56
N ALA A 224 4.77 0.28 9.55
CA ALA A 224 3.73 1.16 10.10
C ALA A 224 2.35 0.90 9.49
N GLU A 225 2.28 0.77 8.17
CA GLU A 225 1.03 0.49 7.46
C GLU A 225 0.49 -0.93 7.74
N ALA A 226 1.38 -1.88 7.94
CA ALA A 226 0.99 -3.24 8.28
C ALA A 226 0.50 -3.32 9.75
N VAL A 227 1.15 -2.64 10.70
CA VAL A 227 0.67 -2.47 12.09
C VAL A 227 -0.70 -1.79 12.09
N LYS A 228 -0.85 -0.69 11.36
CA LYS A 228 -2.15 -0.01 11.18
C LYS A 228 -3.23 -0.99 10.70
N THR A 229 -2.91 -1.83 9.73
CA THR A 229 -3.85 -2.83 9.21
C THR A 229 -4.23 -3.86 10.27
N GLY A 230 -3.30 -4.29 11.12
CA GLY A 230 -3.58 -5.15 12.28
C GLY A 230 -4.55 -4.49 13.26
N VAL A 231 -4.33 -3.21 13.60
CA VAL A 231 -5.25 -2.45 14.46
C VAL A 231 -6.64 -2.31 13.83
N LEU A 232 -6.70 -2.15 12.50
CA LEU A 232 -7.97 -1.99 11.79
C LEU A 232 -8.81 -3.28 11.76
N SER A 233 -8.17 -4.45 11.63
CA SER A 233 -8.92 -5.59 11.16
C SER A 233 -8.51 -6.96 11.67
N ASP A 234 -7.30 -7.15 12.21
CA ASP A 234 -6.77 -8.49 12.44
C ASP A 234 -5.80 -8.52 13.62
N GLU A 235 -6.29 -8.95 14.78
CA GLU A 235 -5.48 -9.11 15.99
C GLU A 235 -4.31 -10.10 15.80
N ALA A 236 -4.50 -11.16 14.99
CA ALA A 236 -3.43 -12.10 14.70
C ALA A 236 -2.33 -11.48 13.82
N LEU A 237 -2.70 -10.58 12.90
CA LEU A 237 -1.71 -9.78 12.16
C LEU A 237 -0.97 -8.83 13.11
N PHE A 238 -1.68 -8.15 14.01
CA PHE A 238 -1.07 -7.25 14.98
C PHE A 238 -0.07 -7.99 15.90
N ALA A 239 -0.42 -9.18 16.36
CA ALA A 239 0.44 -10.01 17.21
C ALA A 239 1.78 -10.37 16.55
N LEU A 240 1.84 -10.53 15.21
CA LEU A 240 3.11 -10.77 14.50
C LEU A 240 4.12 -9.63 14.70
N PHE A 241 3.63 -8.39 14.86
CA PHE A 241 4.48 -7.24 15.14
C PHE A 241 4.82 -7.11 16.62
N GLU A 242 3.92 -7.49 17.51
CA GLU A 242 4.21 -7.55 18.96
C GLU A 242 5.31 -8.56 19.26
N ASP A 243 5.32 -9.71 18.59
CA ASP A 243 6.32 -10.76 18.78
C ASP A 243 7.66 -10.48 18.07
N GLY A 244 7.69 -9.51 17.14
CA GLY A 244 8.85 -9.19 16.32
C GLY A 244 9.13 -10.24 15.23
N THR A 245 8.11 -11.00 14.81
CA THR A 245 8.23 -12.08 13.82
C THR A 245 7.98 -11.63 12.37
N LEU A 246 7.81 -10.33 12.14
CA LEU A 246 7.58 -9.74 10.81
C LEU A 246 8.54 -10.25 9.73
N THR A 247 9.81 -10.46 10.07
CA THR A 247 10.83 -10.90 9.14
C THR A 247 10.78 -12.39 8.82
N ALA A 248 10.06 -13.21 9.61
CA ALA A 248 10.01 -14.65 9.43
C ALA A 248 9.22 -15.09 8.19
N ASP A 249 8.07 -14.44 7.93
CA ASP A 249 7.26 -14.68 6.73
C ASP A 249 6.61 -13.38 6.23
N PRO A 250 7.38 -12.49 5.56
CA PRO A 250 6.82 -11.24 5.04
C PRO A 250 5.71 -11.47 4.02
N GLY A 251 5.70 -12.62 3.34
CA GLY A 251 4.64 -12.97 2.39
C GLY A 251 3.29 -13.18 3.06
N GLU A 252 3.24 -13.69 4.30
CA GLU A 252 2.01 -13.82 5.09
C GLU A 252 1.49 -12.44 5.49
N VAL A 253 2.36 -11.57 5.99
CA VAL A 253 2.00 -10.19 6.37
C VAL A 253 1.42 -9.44 5.18
N ILE A 254 2.10 -9.48 4.03
CA ILE A 254 1.63 -8.83 2.80
C ILE A 254 0.26 -9.39 2.39
N ALA A 255 0.10 -10.72 2.39
CA ALA A 255 -1.16 -11.35 1.99
C ALA A 255 -2.34 -10.92 2.87
N ARG A 256 -2.15 -10.82 4.20
CA ARG A 256 -3.19 -10.36 5.14
C ARG A 256 -3.54 -8.88 4.92
N CYS A 257 -2.54 -8.02 4.80
CA CYS A 257 -2.77 -6.59 4.52
C CYS A 257 -3.51 -6.39 3.20
N VAL A 258 -3.07 -7.06 2.14
CA VAL A 258 -3.69 -7.00 0.81
C VAL A 258 -5.12 -7.55 0.85
N ALA A 259 -5.37 -8.67 1.54
CA ALA A 259 -6.71 -9.25 1.64
C ALA A 259 -7.70 -8.31 2.34
N TYR A 260 -7.29 -7.69 3.45
CA TYR A 260 -8.12 -6.68 4.11
C TYR A 260 -8.43 -5.50 3.19
N LYS A 261 -7.37 -4.92 2.60
CA LYS A 261 -7.53 -3.77 1.70
C LYS A 261 -8.38 -4.11 0.47
N ALA A 262 -8.22 -5.32 -0.09
CA ALA A 262 -9.05 -5.83 -1.18
C ALA A 262 -10.53 -5.76 -0.86
N GLY A 263 -10.94 -6.32 0.29
CA GLY A 263 -12.34 -6.29 0.70
C GLY A 263 -12.88 -4.89 0.91
N VAL A 264 -12.09 -3.97 1.46
CA VAL A 264 -12.49 -2.56 1.60
C VAL A 264 -12.63 -1.89 0.23
N VAL A 265 -11.70 -2.13 -0.70
CA VAL A 265 -11.75 -1.59 -2.08
C VAL A 265 -12.94 -2.13 -2.85
N GLU A 266 -13.26 -3.42 -2.72
CA GLU A 266 -14.42 -4.04 -3.36
C GLU A 266 -15.74 -3.41 -2.95
N ARG A 267 -15.85 -2.99 -1.67
CA ARG A 267 -17.08 -2.35 -1.15
C ARG A 267 -17.11 -0.83 -1.39
N ASP A 268 -15.95 -0.19 -1.49
CA ASP A 268 -15.86 1.27 -1.64
C ASP A 268 -14.62 1.67 -2.45
N GLU A 269 -14.60 1.38 -3.74
CA GLU A 269 -13.45 1.65 -4.61
C GLU A 269 -13.02 3.13 -4.62
N LYS A 270 -14.00 4.07 -4.52
CA LYS A 270 -13.77 5.52 -4.65
C LYS A 270 -13.67 6.29 -3.33
N GLU A 271 -13.60 5.59 -2.19
CA GLU A 271 -13.41 6.20 -0.86
C GLU A 271 -14.53 7.19 -0.47
N GLN A 272 -15.76 6.81 -0.71
CA GLN A 272 -16.91 7.62 -0.32
C GLN A 272 -17.40 7.31 1.11
N GLY A 273 -17.12 6.12 1.63
CA GLY A 273 -17.60 5.60 2.91
C GLY A 273 -16.55 4.82 3.69
N GLU A 274 -16.68 3.48 3.69
CA GLU A 274 -15.89 2.54 4.50
C GLU A 274 -14.37 2.64 4.24
N ARG A 275 -13.95 2.92 3.02
CA ARG A 275 -12.52 3.02 2.68
C ARG A 275 -11.80 4.11 3.47
N LYS A 276 -12.52 5.06 4.06
CA LYS A 276 -11.95 6.06 4.99
C LYS A 276 -11.34 5.42 6.23
N LEU A 277 -11.72 4.19 6.62
CA LEU A 277 -11.10 3.45 7.71
C LEU A 277 -9.59 3.26 7.50
N LEU A 278 -9.15 3.13 6.25
CA LEU A 278 -7.72 3.01 5.91
C LEU A 278 -6.89 4.24 6.33
N ASN A 279 -7.56 5.36 6.66
CA ASN A 279 -6.91 6.58 7.14
C ASN A 279 -6.71 6.61 8.68
N LEU A 280 -6.72 5.46 9.38
CA LEU A 280 -6.35 5.39 10.79
C LEU A 280 -4.95 5.98 10.99
N GLY A 281 -4.80 6.91 11.93
CA GLY A 281 -3.55 7.65 12.18
C GLY A 281 -3.24 8.76 11.17
N HIS A 282 -3.84 8.76 9.97
CA HIS A 282 -3.45 9.66 8.88
C HIS A 282 -3.81 11.13 9.10
N THR A 283 -4.86 11.46 9.85
CA THR A 283 -5.20 12.87 10.11
C THR A 283 -4.06 13.60 10.81
N VAL A 284 -3.48 12.97 11.84
CA VAL A 284 -2.33 13.50 12.57
C VAL A 284 -1.03 13.23 11.78
N GLY A 285 -0.90 12.05 11.16
CA GLY A 285 0.26 11.69 10.35
C GLY A 285 0.52 12.67 9.20
N HIS A 286 -0.47 12.99 8.39
CA HIS A 286 -0.34 13.99 7.32
C HIS A 286 -0.03 15.39 7.86
N ALA A 287 -0.54 15.74 9.04
CA ALA A 287 -0.17 16.98 9.69
C ALA A 287 1.32 17.00 10.08
N ILE A 288 1.84 15.90 10.61
CA ILE A 288 3.27 15.72 10.93
C ILE A 288 4.12 15.81 9.64
N GLU A 289 3.75 15.10 8.57
CA GLU A 289 4.44 15.20 7.28
C GLU A 289 4.54 16.66 6.81
N LYS A 290 3.42 17.37 6.87
CA LYS A 290 3.34 18.77 6.44
C LYS A 290 4.17 19.70 7.31
N CYS A 291 4.08 19.58 8.64
CA CYS A 291 4.88 20.36 9.58
C CYS A 291 6.39 20.12 9.41
N SER A 292 6.78 18.89 9.06
CA SER A 292 8.18 18.53 8.77
C SER A 292 8.68 19.01 7.39
N GLY A 293 7.83 19.62 6.58
CA GLY A 293 8.15 19.90 5.18
C GLY A 293 8.37 18.63 4.35
N TYR A 294 7.69 17.54 4.72
CA TYR A 294 7.79 16.20 4.11
C TYR A 294 9.16 15.54 4.25
N VAL A 295 9.91 15.89 5.31
CA VAL A 295 11.19 15.25 5.67
C VAL A 295 10.94 13.94 6.43
N ILE A 296 9.92 13.91 7.31
CA ILE A 296 9.53 12.70 8.03
C ILE A 296 8.84 11.74 7.03
N PRO A 297 9.32 10.47 6.91
CA PRO A 297 8.70 9.48 6.02
C PRO A 297 7.24 9.23 6.38
N HIS A 298 6.45 8.83 5.39
CA HIS A 298 4.99 8.65 5.52
C HIS A 298 4.59 7.69 6.62
N GLY A 299 5.13 6.47 6.62
CA GLY A 299 4.80 5.47 7.62
C GLY A 299 5.23 5.87 9.04
N HIS A 300 6.37 6.56 9.17
CA HIS A 300 6.80 7.11 10.46
C HIS A 300 5.80 8.16 10.98
N ALA A 301 5.33 9.04 10.10
CA ALA A 301 4.33 10.03 10.46
C ALA A 301 2.98 9.38 10.82
N VAL A 302 2.56 8.37 10.06
CA VAL A 302 1.34 7.59 10.34
C VAL A 302 1.44 6.83 11.65
N ALA A 303 2.60 6.23 11.97
CA ALA A 303 2.84 5.55 13.25
C ALA A 303 2.69 6.51 14.44
N ALA A 304 3.33 7.67 14.39
CA ALA A 304 3.16 8.71 15.40
C ALA A 304 1.70 9.16 15.52
N GLY A 305 1.04 9.36 14.38
CA GLY A 305 -0.38 9.72 14.34
C GLY A 305 -1.30 8.64 14.89
N LEU A 306 -0.98 7.35 14.66
CA LEU A 306 -1.71 6.21 15.24
C LEU A 306 -1.58 6.19 16.77
N ALA A 307 -0.38 6.40 17.29
CA ALA A 307 -0.16 6.47 18.73
C ALA A 307 -0.90 7.65 19.39
N VAL A 308 -0.89 8.83 18.74
CA VAL A 308 -1.61 10.01 19.23
C VAL A 308 -3.11 9.77 19.24
N ILE A 309 -3.70 9.23 18.17
CA ILE A 309 -5.15 8.99 18.12
C ILE A 309 -5.58 7.87 19.07
N ALA A 310 -4.74 6.84 19.29
CA ALA A 310 -5.03 5.78 20.25
C ALA A 310 -5.10 6.33 21.69
N ARG A 311 -4.12 7.15 22.10
CA ARG A 311 -4.12 7.82 23.40
C ARG A 311 -5.29 8.80 23.56
N ALA A 312 -5.57 9.60 22.53
CA ALA A 312 -6.72 10.50 22.53
C ALA A 312 -8.04 9.75 22.70
N ALA A 313 -8.21 8.65 21.98
CA ALA A 313 -9.42 7.83 22.07
C ALA A 313 -9.62 7.24 23.45
N GLU A 314 -8.55 6.78 24.09
CA GLU A 314 -8.58 6.24 25.44
C GLU A 314 -8.87 7.33 26.49
N ALA A 315 -8.18 8.48 26.43
CA ALA A 315 -8.39 9.61 27.31
C ALA A 315 -9.81 10.21 27.23
N LEU A 316 -10.43 10.14 26.05
CA LEU A 316 -11.79 10.61 25.80
C LEU A 316 -12.87 9.54 26.03
N GLY A 317 -12.49 8.33 26.45
CA GLY A 317 -13.44 7.24 26.71
C GLY A 317 -14.13 6.73 25.44
N TRP A 318 -13.44 6.74 24.31
CA TRP A 318 -13.97 6.28 23.01
C TRP A 318 -13.61 4.83 22.69
N THR A 319 -12.81 4.18 23.50
CA THR A 319 -12.37 2.80 23.31
C THR A 319 -13.17 1.81 24.15
N GLU A 320 -13.31 0.58 23.67
CA GLU A 320 -13.92 -0.52 24.42
C GLU A 320 -12.95 -1.12 25.47
N GLU A 321 -11.63 -0.98 25.22
CA GLU A 321 -10.56 -1.52 26.06
C GLU A 321 -9.34 -0.57 26.06
N SER A 322 -8.43 -0.74 27.05
CA SER A 322 -7.16 -0.02 27.04
C SER A 322 -6.22 -0.62 25.99
N LEU A 323 -5.87 0.18 24.99
CA LEU A 323 -5.09 -0.25 23.81
C LEU A 323 -3.92 0.66 23.44
N ALA A 324 -3.89 1.90 23.97
CA ALA A 324 -2.86 2.88 23.63
C ALA A 324 -1.45 2.41 24.00
N ALA A 325 -1.27 1.84 25.20
CA ALA A 325 0.00 1.30 25.65
C ALA A 325 0.45 0.12 24.77
N ARG A 326 -0.45 -0.78 24.40
CA ARG A 326 -0.17 -1.94 23.55
C ARG A 326 0.25 -1.51 22.13
N ILE A 327 -0.48 -0.57 21.52
CA ILE A 327 -0.12 -0.01 20.21
C ILE A 327 1.22 0.70 20.27
N THR A 328 1.45 1.55 21.26
CA THR A 328 2.70 2.29 21.44
C THR A 328 3.90 1.35 21.61
N ALA A 329 3.78 0.31 22.43
CA ALA A 329 4.83 -0.69 22.62
C ALA A 329 5.14 -1.45 21.32
N CYS A 330 4.11 -1.84 20.57
CA CYS A 330 4.26 -2.50 19.27
C CYS A 330 5.00 -1.60 18.27
N LEU A 331 4.61 -0.34 18.13
CA LEU A 331 5.27 0.63 17.23
C LEU A 331 6.74 0.82 17.61
N SER A 332 7.04 1.07 18.89
CA SER A 332 8.41 1.25 19.39
C SER A 332 9.28 0.02 19.12
N LYS A 333 8.76 -1.19 19.32
CA LYS A 333 9.47 -2.45 19.07
C LYS A 333 9.87 -2.61 17.61
N ASN A 334 9.09 -2.03 16.68
CA ASN A 334 9.34 -2.06 15.24
C ASN A 334 10.12 -0.82 14.74
N GLY A 335 10.76 -0.06 15.63
CA GLY A 335 11.59 1.09 15.28
C GLY A 335 10.81 2.32 14.81
N LEU A 336 9.52 2.40 15.16
CA LEU A 336 8.61 3.45 14.73
C LEU A 336 8.40 4.50 15.85
N PRO A 337 8.25 5.78 15.51
CA PRO A 337 7.95 6.82 16.47
C PRO A 337 6.54 6.68 17.04
N THR A 338 6.38 7.05 18.31
CA THR A 338 5.10 6.99 19.04
C THR A 338 4.61 8.37 19.48
N GLY A 339 5.24 9.43 18.99
CA GLY A 339 4.90 10.81 19.29
C GLY A 339 5.61 11.76 18.33
N THR A 340 5.51 13.05 18.62
CA THR A 340 6.07 14.12 17.80
C THR A 340 6.38 15.34 18.66
N ASP A 341 7.35 16.16 18.23
CA ASP A 341 7.71 17.42 18.89
C ASP A 341 6.85 18.61 18.44
N TYR A 342 5.94 18.39 17.47
CA TYR A 342 5.03 19.45 17.03
C TYR A 342 3.90 19.66 18.03
N SER A 343 3.54 20.94 18.26
CA SER A 343 2.43 21.28 19.16
C SER A 343 1.07 20.87 18.61
N ALA A 344 0.09 20.69 19.48
CA ALA A 344 -1.29 20.39 19.09
C ALA A 344 -1.87 21.45 18.15
N GLU A 345 -1.52 22.73 18.35
CA GLU A 345 -1.93 23.85 17.52
C GLU A 345 -1.41 23.73 16.10
N ALA A 346 -0.09 23.48 15.94
CA ALA A 346 0.54 23.31 14.65
C ALA A 346 -0.05 22.14 13.87
N LEU A 347 -0.25 21.00 14.54
CA LEU A 347 -0.86 19.81 13.94
C LEU A 347 -2.32 20.04 13.54
N ALA A 348 -3.13 20.69 14.39
CA ALA A 348 -4.51 20.99 14.07
C ALA A 348 -4.62 21.97 12.88
N GLU A 349 -3.79 23.00 12.82
CA GLU A 349 -3.75 23.93 11.69
C GLU A 349 -3.33 23.23 10.39
N ALA A 350 -2.29 22.39 10.44
CA ALA A 350 -1.82 21.61 9.29
C ALA A 350 -2.88 20.64 8.77
N ALA A 351 -3.59 19.92 9.66
CA ALA A 351 -4.65 18.98 9.31
C ALA A 351 -5.87 19.66 8.68
N LEU A 352 -6.18 20.90 9.07
CA LEU A 352 -7.34 21.65 8.58
C LEU A 352 -7.08 22.43 7.29
N SER A 353 -5.84 22.66 6.92
CA SER A 353 -5.51 23.49 5.75
C SER A 353 -6.10 22.95 4.43
N ASP A 354 -6.23 21.64 4.30
CA ASP A 354 -6.83 20.97 3.13
C ASP A 354 -8.37 20.87 3.22
N LYS A 355 -8.94 21.01 4.43
CA LYS A 355 -10.36 20.74 4.73
C LYS A 355 -11.19 22.00 4.97
N LYS A 356 -10.61 23.20 5.01
CA LYS A 356 -11.33 24.48 5.18
C LYS A 356 -12.45 24.75 4.15
N ARG A 357 -12.57 23.90 3.12
CA ARG A 357 -13.56 24.02 2.05
C ARG A 357 -14.77 23.06 2.19
N ALA A 358 -14.80 22.14 3.16
CA ALA A 358 -15.74 21.01 3.16
C ALA A 358 -16.80 20.99 4.27
N GLY A 359 -16.99 22.09 5.02
CA GLY A 359 -18.01 22.14 6.08
C GLY A 359 -17.45 21.98 7.49
N GLY A 360 -18.31 22.13 8.52
CA GLY A 360 -17.92 22.23 9.93
C GLY A 360 -17.43 20.93 10.60
N ASP A 361 -17.38 19.78 9.90
CA ASP A 361 -17.04 18.48 10.50
C ASP A 361 -15.84 17.82 9.83
N ILE A 362 -15.12 17.02 10.61
CA ILE A 362 -14.05 16.13 10.16
C ILE A 362 -14.36 14.68 10.58
N THR A 363 -14.02 13.69 9.74
CA THR A 363 -14.15 12.29 10.09
C THR A 363 -12.78 11.76 10.56
N LEU A 364 -12.75 11.25 11.77
CA LEU A 364 -11.60 10.55 12.36
C LEU A 364 -11.84 9.04 12.31
N VAL A 365 -10.77 8.27 12.22
CA VAL A 365 -10.80 6.82 12.45
C VAL A 365 -10.36 6.60 13.89
N VAL A 366 -11.21 5.96 14.68
CA VAL A 366 -11.01 5.75 16.12
C VAL A 366 -10.91 4.25 16.41
N PRO A 367 -9.80 3.76 16.97
CA PRO A 367 -9.71 2.37 17.36
C PRO A 367 -10.57 2.11 18.59
N GLN A 368 -11.41 1.07 18.51
CA GLN A 368 -12.27 0.61 19.63
C GLN A 368 -11.56 -0.49 20.41
N LYS A 369 -10.98 -1.43 19.68
CA LYS A 369 -10.09 -2.51 20.15
C LYS A 369 -9.18 -2.92 19.00
N ILE A 370 -8.16 -3.73 19.26
CA ILE A 370 -7.34 -4.30 18.19
C ILE A 370 -8.23 -5.17 17.29
N GLY A 371 -8.17 -4.93 15.99
CA GLY A 371 -9.01 -5.59 14.99
C GLY A 371 -10.36 -4.91 14.73
N HIS A 372 -10.66 -3.80 15.41
CA HIS A 372 -11.91 -3.05 15.16
C HIS A 372 -11.76 -1.55 15.35
N CYS A 373 -12.12 -0.78 14.33
CA CYS A 373 -12.12 0.68 14.34
C CYS A 373 -13.42 1.24 13.77
N GLU A 374 -13.76 2.45 14.16
CA GLU A 374 -14.96 3.15 13.73
C GLU A 374 -14.64 4.51 13.10
N LEU A 375 -15.53 4.94 12.20
CA LEU A 375 -15.53 6.31 11.68
C LEU A 375 -16.33 7.21 12.64
N ARG A 376 -15.64 8.20 13.21
CA ARG A 376 -16.26 9.18 14.10
C ARG A 376 -16.26 10.57 13.49
N LYS A 377 -17.42 11.14 13.31
CA LYS A 377 -17.60 12.51 12.86
C LYS A 377 -17.50 13.46 14.04
N VAL A 378 -16.61 14.44 13.98
CA VAL A 378 -16.42 15.44 15.03
C VAL A 378 -16.41 16.85 14.43
N PRO A 379 -16.87 17.87 15.14
CA PRO A 379 -16.72 19.27 14.72
C PRO A 379 -15.23 19.61 14.50
N VAL A 380 -14.93 20.41 13.49
CA VAL A 380 -13.57 20.89 13.23
C VAL A 380 -12.97 21.58 14.46
N ALA A 381 -13.80 22.28 15.25
CA ALA A 381 -13.37 22.95 16.49
C ALA A 381 -12.83 21.98 17.55
N ASP A 382 -13.27 20.72 17.54
CA ASP A 382 -12.86 19.71 18.51
C ASP A 382 -11.52 19.03 18.14
N LEU A 383 -11.00 19.24 16.93
CA LEU A 383 -9.78 18.57 16.49
C LEU A 383 -8.57 18.93 17.36
N LEU A 384 -8.41 20.22 17.71
CA LEU A 384 -7.32 20.68 18.58
C LEU A 384 -7.36 20.04 19.97
N PRO A 385 -8.49 20.07 20.74
CA PRO A 385 -8.55 19.37 22.01
C PRO A 385 -8.33 17.86 21.90
N ILE A 386 -8.78 17.20 20.81
CA ILE A 386 -8.53 15.77 20.60
C ILE A 386 -7.04 15.49 20.42
N ILE A 387 -6.36 16.24 19.53
CA ILE A 387 -4.90 16.08 19.33
C ILE A 387 -4.14 16.35 20.63
N ARG A 388 -4.52 17.39 21.38
CA ARG A 388 -3.90 17.73 22.66
C ARG A 388 -4.03 16.59 23.67
N ALA A 389 -5.22 16.01 23.82
CA ALA A 389 -5.45 14.87 24.70
C ALA A 389 -4.54 13.67 24.35
N GLY A 390 -4.27 13.43 23.05
CA GLY A 390 -3.39 12.34 22.63
C GLY A 390 -1.90 12.63 22.76
N LEU A 391 -1.50 13.90 22.85
CA LEU A 391 -0.10 14.30 23.06
C LEU A 391 0.26 14.35 24.56
N GLU A 392 -0.70 14.67 25.43
CA GLU A 392 -0.51 14.82 26.89
C GLU A 392 -0.71 13.50 27.66
N ALA A 393 -1.39 12.51 27.06
CA ALA A 393 -1.57 11.17 27.62
C ALA A 393 -0.35 10.29 27.30
#